data_285efb24041c827be2b7e7eb6d8d291f
#
_entry.id   285efb24041c827be2b7e7eb6d8d291f
#
_cell.length_a   1.000
_cell.length_b   1.000
_cell.length_c   1.000
_cell.angle_alpha   90.00
_cell.angle_beta   90.00
_cell.angle_gamma   90.00
#
_symmetry.space_group_name_H-M   'P 1'
#
loop_
_entity.id
_entity.type
_entity.pdbx_description
1 polymer ?
#
loop_
_entity_poly.entity_id
_entity_poly.type
_entity_poly.pdbx_seq_one_letter_code
_entity_poly.pdbx_strand_id
1 'polypeptide(L)'
;MSDATESRLGGIGRWLLRDLPYAAMLVLAVGGIVLTSFRGPTTYFYWMALAPIYALIVIASGWRQLETGAQRMRLVVTQALHWAAFLGTMWLMFLPEVGGVVNLNATSLTLLILLALGTFVAGVHAAVWRISAVGVFLALSVPAVAWVQESAVLLLVGTLLLILVGAAFWWMWRRESRL
;
A
#
# COMPACT_ATOMS: atom_id res chain seq x y z
N MET A 1 41.11 -11.95 -7.11
CA MET A 1 39.84 -11.51 -7.76
C MET A 1 38.58 -11.90 -6.96
N SER A 2 38.65 -12.84 -6.01
CA SER A 2 37.53 -13.28 -5.14
C SER A 2 37.14 -12.26 -4.06
N ASP A 3 38.08 -11.61 -3.40
CA ASP A 3 37.82 -10.70 -2.25
C ASP A 3 37.04 -9.44 -2.62
N ALA A 4 37.21 -8.92 -3.83
CA ALA A 4 36.49 -7.73 -4.30
C ALA A 4 35.01 -8.05 -4.62
N THR A 5 34.71 -9.29 -4.97
CA THR A 5 33.35 -9.75 -5.28
C THR A 5 32.57 -10.04 -3.99
N GLU A 6 33.20 -10.63 -2.99
CA GLU A 6 32.60 -10.87 -1.68
C GLU A 6 32.33 -9.56 -0.90
N SER A 7 33.25 -8.59 -0.99
CA SER A 7 33.04 -7.28 -0.37
C SER A 7 31.90 -6.50 -1.02
N ARG A 8 31.69 -6.61 -2.33
CA ARG A 8 30.57 -5.99 -3.06
C ARG A 8 29.25 -6.67 -2.75
N LEU A 9 29.18 -7.99 -2.68
CA LEU A 9 27.97 -8.75 -2.31
C LEU A 9 27.57 -8.48 -0.86
N GLY A 10 28.54 -8.40 0.06
CA GLY A 10 28.27 -8.00 1.46
C GLY A 10 27.82 -6.55 1.61
N GLY A 11 28.25 -5.66 0.72
CA GLY A 11 27.80 -4.26 0.65
C GLY A 11 26.34 -4.16 0.16
N ILE A 12 26.02 -4.84 -0.92
CA ILE A 12 24.67 -4.86 -1.51
C ILE A 12 23.67 -5.49 -0.56
N GLY A 13 24.00 -6.61 0.11
CA GLY A 13 23.15 -7.27 1.08
C GLY A 13 22.81 -6.37 2.28
N ARG A 14 23.79 -5.63 2.82
CA ARG A 14 23.57 -4.66 3.91
C ARG A 14 22.74 -3.46 3.46
N TRP A 15 22.88 -3.03 2.24
CA TRP A 15 22.10 -1.93 1.68
C TRP A 15 20.63 -2.35 1.49
N LEU A 16 20.38 -3.54 0.92
CA LEU A 16 19.04 -4.13 0.79
C LEU A 16 18.34 -4.31 2.14
N LEU A 17 19.03 -4.85 3.15
CA LEU A 17 18.48 -5.02 4.50
C LEU A 17 18.14 -3.68 5.17
N ARG A 18 18.85 -2.61 4.85
CA ARG A 18 18.58 -1.26 5.38
C ARG A 18 17.31 -0.64 4.80
N ASP A 19 17.00 -0.96 3.55
CA ASP A 19 15.84 -0.40 2.83
C ASP A 19 14.61 -1.34 2.86
N LEU A 20 14.79 -2.57 3.33
CA LEU A 20 13.72 -3.57 3.47
C LEU A 20 12.46 -3.06 4.22
N PRO A 21 12.56 -2.33 5.36
CA PRO A 21 11.38 -1.80 6.05
C PRO A 21 10.54 -0.88 5.17
N TYR A 22 11.18 -0.05 4.36
CA TYR A 22 10.49 0.90 3.47
C TYR A 22 9.82 0.19 2.29
N ALA A 23 10.50 -0.81 1.72
CA ALA A 23 9.91 -1.67 0.70
C ALA A 23 8.70 -2.46 1.26
N ALA A 24 8.80 -2.96 2.49
CA ALA A 24 7.70 -3.63 3.16
C ALA A 24 6.49 -2.70 3.36
N MET A 25 6.70 -1.44 3.73
CA MET A 25 5.63 -0.44 3.83
C MET A 25 4.88 -0.29 2.49
N LEU A 26 5.61 -0.19 1.37
CA LEU A 26 5.01 -0.08 0.04
C LEU A 26 4.20 -1.33 -0.34
N VAL A 27 4.77 -2.52 -0.15
CA VAL A 27 4.10 -3.79 -0.47
C VAL A 27 2.84 -3.96 0.36
N LEU A 28 2.89 -3.65 1.64
CA LEU A 28 1.74 -3.72 2.54
C LEU A 28 0.65 -2.72 2.13
N ALA A 29 1.00 -1.49 1.75
CA ALA A 29 0.02 -0.51 1.28
C ALA A 29 -0.69 -0.99 0.01
N VAL A 30 0.06 -1.44 -1.00
CA VAL A 30 -0.51 -1.98 -2.25
C VAL A 30 -1.38 -3.20 -1.97
N GLY A 31 -0.92 -4.11 -1.10
CA GLY A 31 -1.71 -5.26 -0.65
C GLY A 31 -3.04 -4.86 -0.03
N GLY A 32 -3.06 -3.80 0.79
CA GLY A 32 -4.28 -3.25 1.39
C GLY A 32 -5.27 -2.71 0.36
N ILE A 33 -4.77 -2.00 -0.66
CA ILE A 33 -5.62 -1.48 -1.74
C ILE A 33 -6.28 -2.65 -2.50
N VAL A 34 -5.49 -3.64 -2.91
CA VAL A 34 -5.98 -4.82 -3.61
C VAL A 34 -7.03 -5.55 -2.76
N LEU A 35 -6.73 -5.80 -1.47
CA LEU A 35 -7.69 -6.46 -0.58
C LEU A 35 -8.99 -5.68 -0.44
N THR A 36 -8.92 -4.35 -0.27
CA THR A 36 -10.11 -3.50 -0.10
C THR A 36 -10.96 -3.48 -1.36
N SER A 37 -10.35 -3.46 -2.54
CA SER A 37 -11.06 -3.49 -3.82
C SER A 37 -11.83 -4.78 -4.04
N PHE A 38 -11.34 -5.93 -3.50
CA PHE A 38 -12.00 -7.23 -3.67
C PHE A 38 -12.91 -7.63 -2.50
N ARG A 39 -12.56 -7.26 -1.26
CA ARG A 39 -13.27 -7.73 -0.05
C ARG A 39 -14.07 -6.64 0.68
N GLY A 40 -13.90 -5.38 0.30
CA GLY A 40 -14.63 -4.27 0.86
C GLY A 40 -14.44 -4.07 2.37
N PRO A 41 -15.52 -3.79 3.13
CA PRO A 41 -15.44 -3.44 4.55
C PRO A 41 -14.79 -4.48 5.45
N THR A 42 -14.73 -5.76 5.02
CA THR A 42 -14.09 -6.83 5.80
C THR A 42 -12.57 -6.65 5.97
N THR A 43 -11.96 -5.74 5.20
CA THR A 43 -10.54 -5.41 5.27
C THR A 43 -10.20 -4.40 6.37
N TYR A 44 -11.16 -3.95 7.14
CA TYR A 44 -10.97 -3.02 8.25
C TYR A 44 -9.83 -3.44 9.19
N PHE A 45 -9.80 -4.72 9.60
CA PHE A 45 -8.76 -5.24 10.48
C PHE A 45 -7.35 -5.18 9.87
N TYR A 46 -7.23 -5.32 8.54
CA TYR A 46 -5.96 -5.16 7.85
C TYR A 46 -5.41 -3.73 8.02
N TRP A 47 -6.24 -2.72 7.78
CA TRP A 47 -5.84 -1.32 7.92
C TRP A 47 -5.55 -0.95 9.37
N MET A 48 -6.33 -1.47 10.32
CA MET A 48 -6.06 -1.30 11.75
C MET A 48 -4.71 -1.91 12.18
N ALA A 49 -4.33 -3.05 11.61
CA ALA A 49 -3.04 -3.68 11.91
C ALA A 49 -1.86 -2.96 11.21
N LEU A 50 -2.10 -2.37 10.04
CA LEU A 50 -1.07 -1.71 9.25
C LEU A 50 -0.52 -0.45 9.93
N ALA A 51 -1.39 0.36 10.53
CA ALA A 51 -0.99 1.59 11.19
C ALA A 51 0.01 1.38 12.36
N PRO A 52 -0.19 0.45 13.32
CA PRO A 52 0.81 0.18 14.33
C PRO A 52 2.11 -0.41 13.76
N ILE A 53 2.04 -1.19 12.68
CA ILE A 53 3.24 -1.70 11.99
C ILE A 53 4.05 -0.51 11.45
N TYR A 54 3.40 0.44 10.78
CA TYR A 54 4.05 1.64 10.29
C TYR A 54 4.61 2.50 11.43
N ALA A 55 3.85 2.67 12.53
CA ALA A 55 4.33 3.36 13.72
C ALA A 55 5.63 2.75 14.26
N LEU A 56 5.69 1.42 14.36
CA LEU A 56 6.88 0.70 14.82
C LEU A 56 8.08 0.91 13.88
N ILE A 57 7.86 0.84 12.56
CA ILE A 57 8.91 1.08 11.57
C ILE A 57 9.46 2.52 11.69
N VAL A 58 8.56 3.51 11.83
CA VAL A 58 8.95 4.92 11.97
C VAL A 58 9.73 5.14 13.26
N ILE A 59 9.23 4.63 14.39
CA ILE A 59 9.90 4.74 15.69
C ILE A 59 11.28 4.06 15.64
N ALA A 60 11.37 2.84 15.13
CA ALA A 60 12.63 2.10 15.02
C ALA A 60 13.65 2.82 14.12
N SER A 61 13.18 3.44 13.03
CA SER A 61 14.02 4.18 12.10
C SER A 61 14.54 5.49 12.69
N GLY A 62 13.69 6.22 13.43
CA GLY A 62 14.06 7.46 14.10
C GLY A 62 14.88 7.27 15.38
N TRP A 63 14.72 6.13 16.06
CA TRP A 63 15.31 5.85 17.36
C TRP A 63 16.83 6.00 17.40
N ARG A 64 17.50 5.56 16.32
CA ARG A 64 18.97 5.57 16.21
C ARG A 64 19.58 6.97 16.10
N GLN A 65 18.77 7.97 15.80
CA GLN A 65 19.21 9.36 15.62
C GLN A 65 19.07 10.18 16.92
N LEU A 66 18.46 9.59 17.96
CA LEU A 66 18.12 10.28 19.19
C LEU A 66 19.05 9.83 20.34
N GLU A 67 19.66 10.82 21.00
CA GLU A 67 20.65 10.59 22.06
C GLU A 67 20.01 10.51 23.44
N THR A 68 18.99 11.34 23.72
CA THR A 68 18.39 11.46 25.05
C THR A 68 17.08 10.68 25.18
N GLY A 69 16.80 10.19 26.41
CA GLY A 69 15.55 9.52 26.73
C GLY A 69 14.32 10.41 26.50
N ALA A 70 14.43 11.70 26.76
CA ALA A 70 13.36 12.67 26.52
C ALA A 70 13.00 12.79 25.03
N GLN A 71 14.00 12.83 24.14
CA GLN A 71 13.80 12.85 22.70
C GLN A 71 13.11 11.56 22.22
N ARG A 72 13.54 10.39 22.71
CA ARG A 72 12.94 9.08 22.40
C ARG A 72 11.48 9.02 22.85
N MET A 73 11.19 9.48 24.07
CA MET A 73 9.81 9.53 24.58
C MET A 73 8.95 10.47 23.73
N ARG A 74 9.45 11.63 23.36
CA ARG A 74 8.75 12.58 22.48
C ARG A 74 8.44 11.94 21.13
N LEU A 75 9.40 11.22 20.51
CA LEU A 75 9.17 10.50 19.27
C LEU A 75 8.03 9.49 19.43
N VAL A 76 8.07 8.64 20.47
CA VAL A 76 7.05 7.62 20.72
C VAL A 76 5.67 8.24 20.89
N VAL A 77 5.54 9.25 21.73
CA VAL A 77 4.26 9.93 21.99
C VAL A 77 3.73 10.61 20.73
N THR A 78 4.60 11.32 20.00
CA THR A 78 4.19 11.99 18.75
C THR A 78 3.71 10.96 17.71
N GLN A 79 4.41 9.85 17.54
CA GLN A 79 4.02 8.80 16.60
C GLN A 79 2.75 8.07 17.07
N ALA A 80 2.62 7.80 18.37
CA ALA A 80 1.42 7.16 18.91
C ALA A 80 0.17 8.01 18.67
N LEU A 81 0.23 9.31 18.98
CA LEU A 81 -0.88 10.24 18.74
C LEU A 81 -1.18 10.41 17.26
N HIS A 82 -0.14 10.52 16.42
CA HIS A 82 -0.30 10.62 14.98
C HIS A 82 -1.03 9.42 14.40
N TRP A 83 -0.55 8.20 14.70
CA TRP A 83 -1.16 6.98 14.17
C TRP A 83 -2.52 6.66 14.81
N ALA A 84 -2.76 7.08 16.07
CA ALA A 84 -4.09 6.99 16.68
C ALA A 84 -5.11 7.88 15.96
N ALA A 85 -4.74 9.12 15.62
CA ALA A 85 -5.58 10.02 14.82
C ALA A 85 -5.85 9.43 13.42
N PHE A 86 -4.83 8.83 12.81
CA PHE A 86 -4.93 8.14 11.52
C PHE A 86 -5.91 6.97 11.56
N LEU A 87 -5.77 6.10 12.57
CA LEU A 87 -6.68 4.98 12.80
C LEU A 87 -8.12 5.44 13.00
N GLY A 88 -8.31 6.51 13.78
CA GLY A 88 -9.62 7.12 13.97
C GLY A 88 -10.23 7.60 12.64
N THR A 89 -9.44 8.27 11.81
CA THR A 89 -9.89 8.76 10.50
C THR A 89 -10.19 7.60 9.54
N MET A 90 -9.36 6.57 9.51
CA MET A 90 -9.61 5.37 8.71
C MET A 90 -10.87 4.62 9.18
N TRP A 91 -11.08 4.54 10.50
CA TRP A 91 -12.27 3.92 11.08
C TRP A 91 -13.56 4.62 10.61
N LEU A 92 -13.55 5.94 10.50
CA LEU A 92 -14.71 6.71 9.99
C LEU A 92 -15.12 6.28 8.57
N MET A 93 -14.15 5.87 7.72
CA MET A 93 -14.44 5.41 6.36
C MET A 93 -15.20 4.07 6.31
N PHE A 94 -15.20 3.32 7.42
CA PHE A 94 -15.89 2.02 7.53
C PHE A 94 -17.22 2.11 8.29
N LEU A 95 -17.63 3.30 8.70
CA LEU A 95 -18.95 3.48 9.29
C LEU A 95 -20.05 3.20 8.24
N PRO A 96 -21.15 2.54 8.62
CA PRO A 96 -22.25 2.22 7.70
C PRO A 96 -22.81 3.45 6.96
N GLU A 97 -22.87 4.60 7.64
CA GLU A 97 -23.34 5.87 7.09
C GLU A 97 -22.45 6.38 5.97
N VAL A 98 -21.12 6.20 6.11
CA VAL A 98 -20.13 6.58 5.07
C VAL A 98 -20.12 5.57 3.95
N GLY A 99 -20.16 4.28 4.28
CA GLY A 99 -20.19 3.18 3.31
C GLY A 99 -21.43 3.18 2.41
N GLY A 100 -22.52 3.78 2.84
CA GLY A 100 -23.72 4.00 2.03
C GLY A 100 -23.57 5.09 0.94
N VAL A 101 -22.55 5.97 1.09
CA VAL A 101 -22.32 7.10 0.17
C VAL A 101 -21.09 6.86 -0.71
N VAL A 102 -20.07 6.14 -0.21
CA VAL A 102 -18.78 5.96 -0.85
C VAL A 102 -18.66 4.52 -1.35
N ASN A 103 -18.37 4.33 -2.65
CA ASN A 103 -18.14 2.99 -3.21
C ASN A 103 -16.78 2.41 -2.77
N LEU A 104 -16.58 1.09 -2.96
CA LEU A 104 -15.39 0.37 -2.51
C LEU A 104 -14.08 0.92 -3.10
N ASN A 105 -14.10 1.35 -4.37
CA ASN A 105 -12.93 1.90 -5.04
C ASN A 105 -12.57 3.27 -4.44
N ALA A 106 -13.55 4.12 -4.22
CA ALA A 106 -13.35 5.41 -3.57
C ALA A 106 -12.85 5.24 -2.13
N THR A 107 -13.35 4.25 -1.38
CA THR A 107 -12.86 3.92 -0.04
C THR A 107 -11.38 3.53 -0.08
N SER A 108 -10.99 2.62 -0.98
CA SER A 108 -9.58 2.16 -1.08
C SER A 108 -8.63 3.29 -1.50
N LEU A 109 -9.05 4.16 -2.42
CA LEU A 109 -8.27 5.34 -2.81
C LEU A 109 -8.13 6.34 -1.67
N THR A 110 -9.20 6.60 -0.93
CA THR A 110 -9.16 7.48 0.24
C THR A 110 -8.21 6.95 1.31
N LEU A 111 -8.24 5.65 1.59
CA LEU A 111 -7.31 5.01 2.53
C LEU A 111 -5.85 5.13 2.05
N LEU A 112 -5.61 4.99 0.74
CA LEU A 112 -4.27 5.20 0.16
C LEU A 112 -3.81 6.66 0.33
N ILE A 113 -4.67 7.63 0.06
CA ILE A 113 -4.37 9.07 0.23
C ILE A 113 -4.07 9.37 1.70
N LEU A 114 -4.90 8.87 2.61
CA LEU A 114 -4.67 9.01 4.04
C LEU A 114 -3.34 8.39 4.45
N LEU A 115 -3.05 7.14 4.02
CA LEU A 115 -1.80 6.46 4.34
C LEU A 115 -0.60 7.20 3.77
N ALA A 116 -0.68 7.72 2.55
CA ALA A 116 0.36 8.52 1.92
C ALA A 116 0.68 9.78 2.73
N LEU A 117 -0.35 10.55 3.08
CA LEU A 117 -0.22 11.75 3.89
C LEU A 117 0.35 11.42 5.28
N GLY A 118 -0.20 10.39 5.95
CA GLY A 118 0.27 9.98 7.26
C GLY A 118 1.70 9.50 7.26
N THR A 119 2.08 8.71 6.29
CA THR A 119 3.47 8.25 6.15
C THR A 119 4.42 9.42 5.90
N PHE A 120 4.05 10.37 5.04
CA PHE A 120 4.83 11.57 4.80
C PHE A 120 5.04 12.38 6.09
N VAL A 121 3.96 12.71 6.78
CA VAL A 121 4.00 13.51 8.02
C VAL A 121 4.73 12.77 9.15
N ALA A 122 4.54 11.45 9.28
CA ALA A 122 5.26 10.62 10.24
C ALA A 122 6.78 10.68 10.01
N GLY A 123 7.21 10.62 8.74
CA GLY A 123 8.62 10.74 8.37
C GLY A 123 9.21 12.13 8.69
N VAL A 124 8.44 13.19 8.47
CA VAL A 124 8.83 14.56 8.84
C VAL A 124 9.00 14.69 10.35
N HIS A 125 8.03 14.20 11.14
CA HIS A 125 8.09 14.25 12.61
C HIS A 125 9.24 13.41 13.19
N ALA A 126 9.57 12.28 12.55
CA ALA A 126 10.68 11.43 12.97
C ALA A 126 12.04 11.89 12.42
N ALA A 127 12.08 12.94 11.60
CA ALA A 127 13.25 13.40 10.85
C ALA A 127 13.91 12.30 9.99
N VAL A 128 13.12 11.37 9.46
CA VAL A 128 13.56 10.25 8.59
C VAL A 128 13.04 10.48 7.18
N TRP A 129 13.81 11.16 6.35
CA TRP A 129 13.43 11.57 4.99
C TRP A 129 12.99 10.40 4.09
N ARG A 130 13.54 9.19 4.29
CA ARG A 130 13.16 7.98 3.54
C ARG A 130 11.71 7.60 3.75
N ILE A 131 11.18 7.78 4.95
CA ILE A 131 9.77 7.53 5.25
C ILE A 131 8.90 8.57 4.56
N SER A 132 9.31 9.85 4.59
CA SER A 132 8.62 10.89 3.83
C SER A 132 8.65 10.62 2.32
N ALA A 133 9.76 10.11 1.79
CA ALA A 133 9.85 9.69 0.39
C ALA A 133 8.88 8.54 0.05
N VAL A 134 8.71 7.57 0.96
CA VAL A 134 7.66 6.53 0.82
C VAL A 134 6.27 7.17 0.75
N GLY A 135 5.97 8.12 1.62
CA GLY A 135 4.70 8.86 1.61
C GLY A 135 4.45 9.59 0.28
N VAL A 136 5.47 10.26 -0.26
CA VAL A 136 5.40 10.91 -1.58
C VAL A 136 5.17 9.89 -2.69
N PHE A 137 5.89 8.78 -2.68
CA PHE A 137 5.72 7.72 -3.67
C PHE A 137 4.29 7.15 -3.63
N LEU A 138 3.73 6.91 -2.45
CA LEU A 138 2.34 6.47 -2.28
C LEU A 138 1.37 7.52 -2.85
N ALA A 139 1.58 8.81 -2.57
CA ALA A 139 0.75 9.89 -3.11
C ALA A 139 0.79 9.92 -4.65
N LEU A 140 1.97 9.80 -5.24
CA LEU A 140 2.15 9.76 -6.70
C LEU A 140 1.55 8.49 -7.34
N SER A 141 1.41 7.41 -6.57
CA SER A 141 0.78 6.18 -7.06
C SER A 141 -0.76 6.26 -7.11
N VAL A 142 -1.39 7.22 -6.42
CA VAL A 142 -2.86 7.37 -6.37
C VAL A 142 -3.50 7.46 -7.77
N PRO A 143 -3.04 8.34 -8.69
CA PRO A 143 -3.62 8.42 -10.03
C PRO A 143 -3.47 7.11 -10.82
N ALA A 144 -2.32 6.43 -10.69
CA ALA A 144 -2.09 5.15 -11.36
C ALA A 144 -3.05 4.06 -10.84
N VAL A 145 -3.24 3.99 -9.52
CA VAL A 145 -4.18 3.05 -8.89
C VAL A 145 -5.62 3.36 -9.32
N ALA A 146 -6.02 4.63 -9.33
CA ALA A 146 -7.34 5.05 -9.79
C ALA A 146 -7.58 4.63 -11.25
N TRP A 147 -6.61 4.86 -12.13
CA TRP A 147 -6.69 4.46 -13.53
C TRP A 147 -6.81 2.94 -13.71
N VAL A 148 -6.05 2.15 -12.95
CA VAL A 148 -6.14 0.69 -12.99
C VAL A 148 -7.50 0.21 -12.50
N GLN A 149 -8.04 0.78 -11.41
CA GLN A 149 -9.36 0.42 -10.90
C GLN A 149 -10.48 0.75 -11.89
N GLU A 150 -10.39 1.88 -12.59
CA GLU A 150 -11.34 2.24 -13.64
C GLU A 150 -11.21 1.34 -14.87
N SER A 151 -9.98 1.00 -15.27
CA SER A 151 -9.69 0.16 -16.43
C SER A 151 -9.95 -1.34 -16.19
N ALA A 152 -9.93 -1.82 -14.95
CA ALA A 152 -10.12 -3.23 -14.63
C ALA A 152 -11.47 -3.77 -15.09
N VAL A 153 -12.53 -2.98 -15.00
CA VAL A 153 -13.87 -3.34 -15.49
C VAL A 153 -13.86 -3.45 -17.02
N LEU A 154 -13.23 -2.52 -17.71
CA LEU A 154 -13.11 -2.52 -19.18
C LEU A 154 -12.28 -3.70 -19.67
N LEU A 155 -11.17 -4.02 -19.00
CA LEU A 155 -10.33 -5.18 -19.30
C LEU A 155 -11.08 -6.50 -19.08
N LEU A 156 -11.87 -6.60 -18.01
CA LEU A 156 -12.68 -7.78 -17.71
C LEU A 156 -13.78 -7.98 -18.77
N VAL A 157 -14.51 -6.92 -19.12
CA VAL A 157 -15.53 -6.95 -20.17
C VAL A 157 -14.91 -7.30 -21.52
N GLY A 158 -13.77 -6.69 -21.88
CA GLY A 158 -13.05 -6.97 -23.13
C GLY A 158 -12.56 -8.42 -23.19
N THR A 159 -12.04 -8.97 -22.08
CA THR A 159 -11.59 -10.37 -22.00
C THR A 159 -12.77 -11.33 -22.14
N LEU A 160 -13.90 -11.07 -21.47
CA LEU A 160 -15.12 -11.87 -21.61
C LEU A 160 -15.65 -11.86 -23.05
N LEU A 161 -15.67 -10.70 -23.71
CA LEU A 161 -16.07 -10.60 -25.12
C LEU A 161 -15.14 -11.40 -26.02
N LEU A 162 -13.83 -11.34 -25.83
CA LEU A 162 -12.86 -12.13 -26.60
C LEU A 162 -13.06 -13.64 -26.41
N ILE A 163 -13.31 -14.08 -25.17
CA ILE A 163 -13.61 -15.49 -24.88
C ILE A 163 -14.90 -15.92 -25.56
N LEU A 164 -15.95 -15.11 -25.50
CA LEU A 164 -17.23 -15.43 -26.15
C LEU A 164 -17.10 -15.50 -27.68
N VAL A 165 -16.40 -14.56 -28.30
CA VAL A 165 -16.13 -14.55 -29.75
C VAL A 165 -15.31 -15.78 -30.15
N GLY A 166 -14.24 -16.08 -29.40
CA GLY A 166 -13.42 -17.27 -29.64
C GLY A 166 -14.18 -18.57 -29.48
N ALA A 167 -15.05 -18.68 -28.48
CA ALA A 167 -15.91 -19.84 -28.28
C ALA A 167 -16.95 -20.00 -29.41
N ALA A 168 -17.56 -18.90 -29.84
CA ALA A 168 -18.51 -18.89 -30.95
C ALA A 168 -17.85 -19.32 -32.27
N PHE A 169 -16.65 -18.77 -32.56
CA PHE A 169 -15.87 -19.14 -33.75
C PHE A 169 -15.48 -20.61 -33.73
N TRP A 170 -14.98 -21.11 -32.58
CA TRP A 170 -14.62 -22.52 -32.40
C TRP A 170 -15.85 -23.46 -32.59
N TRP A 171 -17.03 -23.04 -32.08
CA TRP A 171 -18.26 -23.81 -32.21
C TRP A 171 -18.75 -23.88 -33.68
N MET A 172 -18.69 -22.76 -34.43
CA MET A 172 -19.00 -22.72 -35.85
C MET A 172 -18.06 -23.62 -36.65
N TRP A 173 -16.75 -23.56 -36.40
CA TRP A 173 -15.76 -24.39 -37.11
C TRP A 173 -15.97 -25.89 -36.85
N ARG A 174 -16.32 -26.27 -35.65
CA ARG A 174 -16.66 -27.68 -35.33
C ARG A 174 -17.93 -28.16 -35.99
N ARG A 175 -18.88 -27.30 -36.39
CA ARG A 175 -20.07 -27.68 -37.12
C ARG A 175 -19.77 -27.97 -38.60
N GLU A 176 -18.89 -27.16 -39.21
CA GLU A 176 -18.49 -27.35 -40.60
C GLU A 176 -17.67 -28.63 -40.82
N SER A 177 -16.88 -29.05 -39.84
CA SER A 177 -16.07 -30.28 -39.91
C SER A 177 -16.85 -31.57 -39.70
N ARG A 178 -18.20 -31.50 -39.49
CA ARG A 178 -19.08 -32.67 -39.33
C ARG A 178 -20.05 -32.88 -40.49
N LEU A 179 -19.98 -32.04 -41.53
CA LEU A 179 -20.70 -32.18 -42.80
C LEU A 179 -19.75 -32.69 -43.87
#